data_a5051a1c12d886a264abac64ada98bc4
#
_entry.id   a5051a1c12d886a264abac64ada98bc4
#
_cell.length_a   1.000
_cell.length_b   1.000
_cell.length_c   1.000
_cell.angle_alpha   90.00
_cell.angle_beta   90.00
_cell.angle_gamma   90.00
#
_symmetry.space_group_name_H-M   'P 1'
#
loop_
_entity.id
_entity.type
_entity.pdbx_description
1 polymer ?
#
loop_
_entity_poly.entity_id
_entity_poly.type
_entity_poly.pdbx_seq_one_letter_code
_entity_poly.pdbx_strand_id
1 'polypeptide(L)'
;MTTFDKRGEMREPVSLEALMSPLGAFGARPITLRNVSANGAMGTTAHPPAVGEAVSLRFGAGTMIVALVVWRVEDRFGLKFEREIDPSEYAAS
;
A
#
# COMPACT_ATOMS: atom_id res chain seq x y z
N MET A 1 -0.52 19.71 -16.88
CA MET A 1 -0.80 19.19 -17.11
C MET A 1 -0.59 18.00 -16.73
N THR A 2 -0.68 17.46 -16.48
CA THR A 2 -0.58 16.41 -16.01
C THR A 2 -0.72 15.34 -16.71
N THR A 3 -0.04 15.03 -17.23
CA THR A 3 -0.13 14.15 -18.13
C THR A 3 -0.02 12.82 -17.68
N PHE A 4 0.26 12.57 -16.59
CA PHE A 4 0.49 11.33 -16.27
C PHE A 4 -0.73 10.58 -16.17
N ASP A 5 -1.73 11.20 -16.04
CA ASP A 5 -2.84 10.52 -15.95
C ASP A 5 -3.18 9.79 -17.12
N LYS A 6 -2.51 9.93 -18.15
CA LYS A 6 -2.83 9.28 -19.29
C LYS A 6 -2.78 7.81 -19.05
N ARG A 7 -2.25 7.34 -18.04
CA ARG A 7 -2.26 6.01 -17.84
C ARG A 7 -3.45 5.61 -17.08
N GLY A 8 -4.26 6.45 -16.68
CA GLY A 8 -5.43 6.14 -15.94
C GLY A 8 -5.19 5.79 -14.53
N GLU A 9 -4.00 5.90 -14.08
CA GLU A 9 -3.70 5.58 -12.72
C GLU A 9 -3.12 6.77 -12.04
N MET A 10 -3.78 7.31 -11.03
CA MET A 10 -3.28 8.46 -10.35
C MET A 10 -2.64 8.03 -9.08
N ARG A 11 -1.38 8.34 -8.90
CA ARG A 11 -0.70 8.09 -7.69
C ARG A 11 -0.82 9.28 -6.81
N GLU A 12 -1.34 9.09 -5.63
CA GLU A 12 -1.54 10.17 -4.69
C GLU A 12 -0.39 10.16 -3.72
N PRO A 13 0.44 11.18 -3.68
CA PRO A 13 1.47 11.27 -2.66
C PRO A 13 0.81 11.45 -1.31
N VAL A 14 1.15 10.60 -0.37
CA VAL A 14 0.53 10.66 0.93
C VAL A 14 1.57 10.35 1.98
N SER A 15 1.19 10.49 3.23
CA SER A 15 1.99 10.02 4.33
C SER A 15 0.98 9.46 5.31
N LEU A 16 0.61 8.21 5.11
CA LEU A 16 -0.44 7.59 5.88
C LEU A 16 0.10 6.44 6.68
N GLU A 17 -0.34 6.36 7.92
CA GLU A 17 0.01 5.21 8.70
C GLU A 17 -0.93 4.08 8.39
N ALA A 18 -0.39 2.89 8.26
CA ALA A 18 -1.17 1.71 7.98
C ALA A 18 -0.66 0.58 8.85
N LEU A 19 -1.49 -0.43 9.01
CA LEU A 19 -1.10 -1.65 9.72
C LEU A 19 -0.99 -2.76 8.70
N MET A 20 0.13 -3.47 8.73
CA MET A 20 0.39 -4.54 7.80
C MET A 20 0.73 -5.80 8.57
N SER A 21 0.20 -6.93 8.14
CA SER A 21 0.58 -8.21 8.72
C SER A 21 0.68 -9.26 7.64
N PRO A 22 1.52 -10.26 7.83
CA PRO A 22 1.55 -11.35 6.86
C PRO A 22 0.20 -12.03 6.83
N LEU A 23 -0.21 -12.45 5.65
CA LEU A 23 -1.51 -13.05 5.50
C LEU A 23 -1.58 -14.34 6.30
N GLY A 24 -2.62 -14.48 7.08
CA GLY A 24 -2.78 -15.67 7.89
C GLY A 24 -1.96 -15.69 9.16
N ALA A 25 -1.34 -14.60 9.53
CA ALA A 25 -0.54 -14.55 10.73
C ALA A 25 -0.99 -13.42 11.63
N PHE A 26 -0.55 -13.45 12.86
CA PHE A 26 -0.85 -12.38 13.79
C PHE A 26 0.29 -11.38 13.81
N GLY A 27 0.06 -10.27 14.44
CA GLY A 27 1.16 -9.34 14.65
C GLY A 27 1.24 -8.27 13.60
N ALA A 28 0.20 -7.48 13.48
CA ALA A 28 0.23 -6.33 12.59
C ALA A 28 1.29 -5.36 13.05
N ARG A 29 1.98 -4.76 12.12
CA ARG A 29 3.00 -3.76 12.43
C ARG A 29 2.71 -2.49 11.67
N PRO A 30 3.06 -1.34 12.21
CA PRO A 30 2.82 -0.09 11.51
C PRO A 30 3.82 0.11 10.38
N ILE A 31 3.31 0.64 9.29
CA ILE A 31 4.14 1.06 8.17
C ILE A 31 3.64 2.42 7.73
N THR A 32 4.43 3.11 6.93
CA THR A 32 4.01 4.39 6.38
C THR A 32 3.83 4.23 4.88
N LEU A 33 2.65 4.57 4.39
CA LEU A 33 2.40 4.55 2.96
C LEU A 33 2.79 5.91 2.39
N ARG A 34 3.59 5.89 1.33
CA ARG A 34 4.09 7.11 0.72
C ARG A 34 3.33 7.50 -0.53
N ASN A 35 2.72 6.57 -1.20
CA ASN A 35 1.76 6.89 -2.24
C ASN A 35 0.80 5.74 -2.40
N VAL A 36 -0.37 6.03 -2.89
CA VAL A 36 -1.43 5.05 -3.04
C VAL A 36 -2.08 5.30 -4.38
N SER A 37 -2.35 4.23 -5.11
CA SER A 37 -3.11 4.30 -6.34
C SER A 37 -4.24 3.28 -6.27
N ALA A 38 -5.03 3.20 -7.31
CA ALA A 38 -6.15 2.25 -7.31
C ALA A 38 -5.67 0.81 -7.23
N ASN A 39 -4.47 0.54 -7.71
CA ASN A 39 -3.99 -0.83 -7.80
C ASN A 39 -2.88 -1.17 -6.84
N GLY A 40 -2.33 -0.23 -6.14
CA GLY A 40 -1.23 -0.54 -5.25
C GLY A 40 -0.76 0.64 -4.44
N ALA A 41 0.32 0.43 -3.72
CA ALA A 41 0.87 1.46 -2.86
C ALA A 41 2.37 1.23 -2.69
N MET A 42 3.06 2.26 -2.25
CA MET A 42 4.45 2.16 -1.88
C MET A 42 4.57 2.55 -0.43
N GLY A 43 5.28 1.76 0.34
CA GLY A 43 5.42 2.01 1.76
C GLY A 43 6.85 1.93 2.22
N THR A 44 7.08 2.36 3.45
CA THR A 44 8.38 2.27 4.09
C THR A 44 8.23 1.67 5.47
N THR A 45 9.22 0.91 5.87
CA THR A 45 9.26 0.37 7.22
C THR A 45 10.67 -0.10 7.48
N ALA A 46 11.02 -0.24 8.75
CA ALA A 46 12.37 -0.67 9.11
C ALA A 46 12.66 -2.10 8.65
N HIS A 47 11.63 -2.93 8.62
CA HIS A 47 11.84 -4.33 8.22
C HIS A 47 10.83 -4.68 7.13
N PRO A 48 11.12 -4.36 5.87
CA PRO A 48 10.15 -4.59 4.81
C PRO A 48 9.90 -6.07 4.56
N PRO A 49 8.73 -6.40 4.09
CA PRO A 49 8.43 -7.79 3.77
C PRO A 49 9.19 -8.25 2.53
N ALA A 50 9.23 -9.53 2.32
CA ALA A 50 9.94 -10.09 1.18
C ALA A 50 9.09 -10.02 -0.07
N VAL A 51 9.75 -9.88 -1.22
CA VAL A 51 9.04 -9.90 -2.49
C VAL A 51 8.35 -11.26 -2.65
N GLY A 52 7.11 -11.22 -3.09
CA GLY A 52 6.31 -12.42 -3.23
C GLY A 52 5.46 -12.75 -2.03
N GLU A 53 5.64 -12.02 -0.95
CA GLU A 53 4.87 -12.28 0.25
C GLU A 53 3.51 -11.63 0.16
N ALA A 54 2.46 -12.32 0.60
CA ALA A 54 1.13 -11.75 0.63
C ALA A 54 0.89 -11.19 2.02
N VAL A 55 0.32 -10.00 2.07
CA VAL A 55 0.09 -9.32 3.34
C VAL A 55 -1.32 -8.77 3.37
N SER A 56 -1.82 -8.53 4.56
CA SER A 56 -3.05 -7.78 4.72
C SER A 56 -2.67 -6.38 5.15
N LEU A 57 -3.41 -5.40 4.68
CA LEU A 57 -3.12 -4.01 4.89
C LEU A 57 -4.38 -3.29 5.32
N ARG A 58 -4.29 -2.48 6.35
CA ARG A 58 -5.43 -1.72 6.81
C ARG A 58 -5.01 -0.28 6.99
N PHE A 59 -5.74 0.64 6.39
CA PHE A 59 -5.49 2.05 6.55
C PHE A 59 -6.77 2.82 6.27
N GLY A 60 -6.77 4.09 6.62
CA GLY A 60 -7.91 4.94 6.36
C GLY A 60 -9.13 4.49 7.14
N ALA A 61 -10.18 4.19 6.43
CA ALA A 61 -11.44 3.86 7.06
C ALA A 61 -11.46 2.49 7.73
N GLY A 62 -10.37 1.77 7.69
CA GLY A 62 -10.32 0.50 8.38
C GLY A 62 -10.61 -0.71 7.54
N THR A 63 -10.81 -0.54 6.25
CA THR A 63 -11.03 -1.67 5.37
C THR A 63 -9.73 -2.41 5.16
N MET A 64 -9.79 -3.72 5.26
CA MET A 64 -8.61 -4.53 5.07
C MET A 64 -8.47 -4.89 3.60
N ILE A 65 -7.26 -4.82 3.09
CA ILE A 65 -6.96 -5.11 1.71
C ILE A 65 -5.84 -6.14 1.68
N VAL A 66 -5.96 -7.13 0.82
CA VAL A 66 -4.88 -8.09 0.62
C VAL A 66 -3.99 -7.58 -0.49
N ALA A 67 -2.70 -7.63 -0.29
CA ALA A 67 -1.74 -7.12 -1.25
C ALA A 67 -0.56 -8.06 -1.37
N LEU A 68 0.14 -7.96 -2.51
CA LEU A 68 1.31 -8.77 -2.76
C LEU A 68 2.51 -7.85 -2.86
N VAL A 69 3.61 -8.21 -2.23
CA VAL A 69 4.84 -7.43 -2.29
C VAL A 69 5.49 -7.73 -3.63
N VAL A 70 5.61 -6.71 -4.47
CA VAL A 70 6.11 -6.90 -5.83
C VAL A 70 7.52 -6.37 -6.02
N TRP A 71 8.03 -5.51 -5.13
CA TRP A 71 9.42 -5.09 -5.18
C TRP A 71 9.84 -4.58 -3.80
N ARG A 72 11.13 -4.52 -3.59
CA ARG A 72 11.67 -4.06 -2.33
C ARG A 72 13.05 -3.48 -2.59
N VAL A 73 13.31 -2.29 -2.07
CA VAL A 73 14.61 -1.66 -2.15
C VAL A 73 14.87 -1.01 -0.80
N GLU A 74 15.81 -1.56 -0.07
CA GLU A 74 16.15 -1.04 1.26
C GLU A 74 14.92 -1.03 2.16
N ASP A 75 14.51 0.12 2.66
CA ASP A 75 13.37 0.17 3.55
C ASP A 75 12.08 0.48 2.82
N ARG A 76 12.08 0.49 1.48
CA ARG A 76 10.90 0.78 0.69
C ARG A 76 10.43 -0.47 -0.01
N PHE A 77 9.14 -0.57 -0.22
CA PHE A 77 8.57 -1.73 -0.88
C PHE A 77 7.29 -1.34 -1.57
N GLY A 78 6.97 -2.07 -2.62
CA GLY A 78 5.77 -1.84 -3.40
C GLY A 78 4.78 -2.95 -3.21
N LEU A 79 3.51 -2.56 -3.13
CA LEU A 79 2.41 -3.50 -2.94
C LEU A 79 1.45 -3.40 -4.09
N LYS A 80 0.99 -4.56 -4.56
CA LYS A 80 -0.04 -4.62 -5.56
C LYS A 80 -1.29 -5.16 -4.88
N PHE A 81 -2.39 -4.41 -4.95
CA PHE A 81 -3.61 -4.81 -4.29
C PHE A 81 -4.29 -5.94 -5.03
N GLU A 82 -4.97 -6.80 -4.29
CA GLU A 82 -5.69 -7.88 -4.89
C GLU A 82 -6.85 -7.37 -5.73
N ARG A 83 -7.42 -6.24 -5.39
CA ARG A 83 -8.50 -5.65 -6.15
C ARG A 83 -8.31 -4.14 -6.16
N GLU A 84 -8.95 -3.48 -7.09
CA GLU A 84 -8.85 -2.03 -7.17
C GLU A 84 -9.55 -1.37 -6.00
N ILE A 85 -9.01 -0.28 -5.55
CA ILE A 85 -9.63 0.52 -4.51
C ILE A 85 -9.76 1.95 -5.02
N ASP A 86 -10.49 2.76 -4.30
CA ASP A 86 -10.59 4.17 -4.59
C ASP A 86 -9.67 4.89 -3.60
N PRO A 87 -8.51 5.35 -4.03
CA PRO A 87 -7.57 5.95 -3.09
C PRO A 87 -8.13 7.14 -2.36
N SER A 88 -9.05 7.87 -2.98
CA SER A 88 -9.57 9.06 -2.33
C SER A 88 -10.39 8.70 -1.10
N GLU A 89 -10.97 7.53 -1.05
CA GLU A 89 -11.71 7.13 0.13
C GLU A 89 -10.78 6.91 1.30
N TYR A 90 -9.54 6.55 1.05
CA TYR A 90 -8.62 6.27 2.13
C TYR A 90 -7.77 7.49 2.49
N ALA A 91 -7.37 8.23 1.50
CA ALA A 91 -6.49 9.36 1.75
C ALA A 91 -7.21 10.51 2.41
N ALA A 92 -8.50 10.59 2.24
CA ALA A 92 -9.20 11.72 2.78
C ALA A 92 -9.57 11.56 4.22
N SER A 93 -9.38 10.46 4.83
CA SER A 93 -9.82 10.32 6.21
C SER A 93 -8.90 10.87 7.22
#